data_6f9a84ae759ce76ee084ff2fe81f057a
#
_entry.id   6f9a84ae759ce76ee084ff2fe81f057a
#
_cell.length_a   1.000
_cell.length_b   1.000
_cell.length_c   1.000
_cell.angle_alpha   90.00
_cell.angle_beta   90.00
_cell.angle_gamma   90.00
#
_symmetry.space_group_name_H-M   'P 1'
#
loop_
_entity.id
_entity.type
_entity.pdbx_description
1 polymer ?
#
loop_
_entity_poly.entity_id
_entity_poly.type
_entity_poly.pdbx_seq_one_letter_code
_entity_poly.pdbx_strand_id
1 'polypeptide(L)'
;MDSKKLEPFELLEAGRTDVIFAARQSRVNCDWTPLYYDAMYAILPEDYPVGGRESFPIEEFDGKEFLMPYGRFDIDVNAALSPKKVRPRVRPCHVDDETVIRMVSKGLGITMMTEIMMRGRTQGVRTLPVSPKAGRELGMGMHLSQNTPEEILRLRACVLDFTGGLS
;
A
#
# COMPACT_ATOMS: atom_id res chain seq x y z
N MET A 1 -22.35 -18.00 -6.07
CA MET A 1 -22.55 -16.87 -7.01
C MET A 1 -21.63 -15.76 -6.55
N ASP A 2 -20.37 -15.81 -7.05
CA ASP A 2 -19.35 -14.81 -6.70
C ASP A 2 -19.80 -13.47 -7.25
N SER A 3 -20.28 -12.59 -6.37
CA SER A 3 -20.43 -11.18 -6.71
C SER A 3 -19.02 -10.58 -6.82
N LYS A 4 -18.48 -10.53 -8.04
CA LYS A 4 -17.26 -9.79 -8.34
C LYS A 4 -17.45 -8.38 -7.80
N LYS A 5 -16.81 -8.06 -6.68
CA LYS A 5 -16.76 -6.68 -6.20
C LYS A 5 -16.07 -5.86 -7.28
N LEU A 6 -16.81 -4.95 -7.89
CA LEU A 6 -16.23 -4.04 -8.86
C LEU A 6 -15.17 -3.19 -8.18
N GLU A 7 -14.04 -3.05 -8.84
CA GLU A 7 -12.95 -2.21 -8.36
C GLU A 7 -13.35 -0.74 -8.42
N PRO A 8 -12.80 0.12 -7.55
CA PRO A 8 -13.12 1.55 -7.54
C PRO A 8 -13.04 2.21 -8.92
N PHE A 9 -12.02 1.88 -9.69
CA PHE A 9 -11.84 2.42 -11.05
C PHE A 9 -12.89 1.91 -12.03
N GLU A 10 -13.29 0.64 -11.95
CA GLU A 10 -14.38 0.09 -12.77
C GLU A 10 -15.72 0.78 -12.46
N LEU A 11 -15.94 1.16 -11.20
CA LEU A 11 -17.13 1.92 -10.78
C LEU A 11 -17.11 3.33 -11.35
N LEU A 12 -15.97 4.00 -11.34
CA LEU A 12 -15.78 5.34 -11.88
C LEU A 12 -15.99 5.34 -13.41
N GLU A 13 -15.35 4.42 -14.13
CA GLU A 13 -15.48 4.28 -15.59
C GLU A 13 -16.91 3.94 -16.02
N ALA A 14 -17.62 3.15 -15.22
CA ALA A 14 -19.03 2.82 -15.46
C ALA A 14 -20.01 3.95 -15.08
N GLY A 15 -19.51 5.10 -14.57
CA GLY A 15 -20.37 6.20 -14.11
C GLY A 15 -21.24 5.84 -12.90
N ARG A 16 -20.85 4.82 -12.11
CA ARG A 16 -21.57 4.36 -10.92
C ARG A 16 -21.12 5.06 -9.65
N THR A 17 -20.06 5.84 -9.74
CA THR A 17 -19.56 6.75 -8.71
C THR A 17 -18.93 7.95 -9.41
N ASP A 18 -19.00 9.11 -8.80
CA ASP A 18 -18.43 10.35 -9.31
C ASP A 18 -16.99 10.55 -8.83
N VAL A 19 -16.64 9.97 -7.66
CA VAL A 19 -15.35 10.12 -7.00
C VAL A 19 -14.89 8.79 -6.44
N ILE A 20 -13.60 8.53 -6.54
CA ILE A 20 -12.94 7.40 -5.89
C ILE A 20 -11.73 7.87 -5.07
N PHE A 21 -11.44 7.16 -3.98
CA PHE A 21 -10.17 7.23 -3.27
C PHE A 21 -9.49 5.87 -3.37
N ALA A 22 -8.31 5.83 -3.97
CA ALA A 22 -7.64 4.57 -4.28
C ALA A 22 -6.11 4.74 -4.38
N ALA A 23 -5.40 3.62 -4.48
CA ALA A 23 -4.03 3.62 -4.96
C ALA A 23 -4.02 3.80 -6.49
N ARG A 24 -3.13 4.67 -7.00
CA ARG A 24 -3.03 4.97 -8.43
C ARG A 24 -2.77 3.72 -9.25
N GLN A 25 -3.50 3.56 -10.33
CA GLN A 25 -3.27 2.52 -11.33
C GLN A 25 -2.79 3.16 -12.64
N SER A 26 -1.82 2.52 -13.31
CA SER A 26 -1.20 3.05 -14.52
C SER A 26 -2.10 3.10 -15.76
N ARG A 27 -3.27 2.44 -15.73
CA ARG A 27 -4.16 2.26 -16.90
C ARG A 27 -5.48 3.00 -16.81
N VAL A 28 -5.64 3.91 -15.85
CA VAL A 28 -6.92 4.58 -15.65
C VAL A 28 -6.89 5.98 -16.25
N ASN A 29 -7.88 6.24 -17.11
CA ASN A 29 -8.11 7.57 -17.67
C ASN A 29 -9.11 8.34 -16.80
N CYS A 30 -8.60 9.06 -15.80
CA CYS A 30 -9.40 9.95 -14.97
C CYS A 30 -8.56 11.16 -14.53
N ASP A 31 -9.23 12.22 -14.09
CA ASP A 31 -8.60 13.35 -13.44
C ASP A 31 -8.12 12.91 -12.06
N TRP A 32 -6.82 12.75 -11.92
CA TRP A 32 -6.18 12.24 -10.72
C TRP A 32 -5.58 13.35 -9.88
N THR A 33 -5.90 13.35 -8.61
CA THR A 33 -5.32 14.25 -7.62
C THR A 33 -4.54 13.42 -6.59
N PRO A 34 -3.20 13.48 -6.57
CA PRO A 34 -2.40 12.78 -5.57
C PRO A 34 -2.63 13.41 -4.19
N LEU A 35 -2.76 12.58 -3.15
CA LEU A 35 -3.01 13.03 -1.78
C LEU A 35 -1.94 12.57 -0.80
N TYR A 36 -1.41 11.37 -0.98
CA TYR A 36 -0.45 10.79 -0.04
C TYR A 36 0.41 9.72 -0.71
N TYR A 37 1.70 9.68 -0.38
CA TYR A 37 2.59 8.60 -0.77
C TYR A 37 2.77 7.62 0.38
N ASP A 38 2.13 6.47 0.29
CA ASP A 38 2.12 5.40 1.29
C ASP A 38 3.36 4.53 1.10
N ALA A 39 4.44 4.89 1.80
CA ALA A 39 5.74 4.23 1.67
C ALA A 39 5.73 2.80 2.22
N MET A 40 6.54 1.92 1.63
CA MET A 40 6.72 0.55 2.08
C MET A 40 7.85 0.42 3.09
N TYR A 41 7.62 -0.43 4.08
CA TYR A 41 8.56 -0.78 5.14
C TYR A 41 8.74 -2.28 5.24
N ALA A 42 9.97 -2.71 5.49
CA ALA A 42 10.26 -4.06 5.97
C ALA A 42 9.78 -4.18 7.42
N ILE A 43 9.07 -5.25 7.72
CA ILE A 43 8.66 -5.64 9.07
C ILE A 43 9.48 -6.86 9.47
N LEU A 44 10.29 -6.70 10.49
CA LEU A 44 11.32 -7.66 10.92
C LEU A 44 11.11 -8.02 12.39
N PRO A 45 11.53 -9.20 12.85
CA PRO A 45 11.65 -9.46 14.27
C PRO A 45 12.48 -8.39 14.99
N GLU A 46 12.21 -8.13 16.25
CA GLU A 46 12.87 -7.06 17.02
C GLU A 46 14.39 -7.24 17.09
N ASP A 47 14.84 -8.49 17.16
CA ASP A 47 16.23 -8.91 17.23
C ASP A 47 16.90 -9.12 15.85
N TYR A 48 16.19 -8.83 14.75
CA TYR A 48 16.76 -9.00 13.41
C TYR A 48 18.03 -8.14 13.23
N PRO A 49 19.13 -8.73 12.71
CA PRO A 49 20.42 -8.05 12.62
C PRO A 49 20.44 -7.01 11.48
N VAL A 50 20.12 -5.78 11.80
CA VAL A 50 20.12 -4.67 10.82
C VAL A 50 21.39 -3.82 10.82
N GLY A 51 22.32 -4.04 11.78
CA GLY A 51 23.64 -3.39 11.78
C GLY A 51 23.63 -1.85 11.81
N GLY A 52 22.62 -1.23 12.45
CA GLY A 52 22.48 0.23 12.53
C GLY A 52 22.03 0.92 11.24
N ARG A 53 21.56 0.17 10.24
CA ARG A 53 21.06 0.72 8.97
C ARG A 53 19.74 1.48 9.16
N GLU A 54 19.58 2.53 8.39
CA GLU A 54 18.37 3.37 8.37
C GLU A 54 17.32 2.88 7.35
N SER A 55 17.69 1.95 6.46
CA SER A 55 16.81 1.35 5.46
C SER A 55 17.12 -0.13 5.25
N PHE A 56 16.14 -0.88 4.73
CA PHE A 56 16.25 -2.29 4.44
C PHE A 56 16.36 -2.51 2.92
N PRO A 57 17.49 -3.04 2.42
CA PRO A 57 17.65 -3.35 1.00
C PRO A 57 16.61 -4.38 0.56
N ILE A 58 15.89 -4.09 -0.53
CA ILE A 58 14.88 -5.01 -1.08
C ILE A 58 15.50 -6.36 -1.44
N GLU A 59 16.75 -6.39 -1.85
CA GLU A 59 17.48 -7.59 -2.19
C GLU A 59 17.64 -8.57 -1.00
N GLU A 60 17.56 -8.09 0.22
CA GLU A 60 17.64 -8.94 1.42
C GLU A 60 16.39 -9.78 1.69
N PHE A 61 15.30 -9.53 0.99
CA PHE A 61 14.14 -10.43 1.00
C PHE A 61 14.39 -11.73 0.23
N ASP A 62 15.43 -11.79 -0.63
CA ASP A 62 15.68 -12.95 -1.46
C ASP A 62 15.91 -14.21 -0.63
N GLY A 63 15.18 -15.28 -0.95
CA GLY A 63 15.23 -16.56 -0.23
C GLY A 63 14.76 -16.54 1.23
N LYS A 64 14.28 -15.43 1.78
CA LYS A 64 13.76 -15.35 3.14
C LYS A 64 12.33 -15.89 3.24
N GLU A 65 11.97 -16.42 4.43
CA GLU A 65 10.57 -16.73 4.74
C GLU A 65 9.76 -15.43 4.77
N PHE A 66 8.89 -15.26 3.80
CA PHE A 66 8.08 -14.05 3.62
C PHE A 66 6.61 -14.33 3.90
N LEU A 67 6.07 -13.70 4.93
CA LEU A 67 4.68 -13.80 5.29
C LEU A 67 3.88 -12.83 4.42
N MET A 68 3.07 -13.37 3.48
CA MET A 68 2.25 -12.58 2.57
C MET A 68 0.83 -12.45 3.15
N PRO A 69 0.41 -11.25 3.58
CA PRO A 69 -0.97 -11.03 4.01
C PRO A 69 -1.97 -11.37 2.90
N TYR A 70 -3.17 -11.80 3.31
CA TYR A 70 -4.25 -12.07 2.36
C TYR A 70 -4.81 -10.77 1.81
N GLY A 71 -5.06 -10.74 0.50
CA GLY A 71 -5.66 -9.61 -0.19
C GLY A 71 -4.84 -9.14 -1.39
N ARG A 72 -5.13 -7.96 -1.91
CA ARG A 72 -4.45 -7.39 -3.11
C ARG A 72 -3.06 -6.81 -2.83
N PHE A 73 -2.56 -6.96 -1.64
CA PHE A 73 -1.26 -6.45 -1.22
C PHE A 73 -0.09 -7.13 -1.96
N ASP A 74 -0.33 -8.34 -2.48
CA ASP A 74 0.61 -9.04 -3.36
C ASP A 74 1.01 -8.22 -4.59
N ILE A 75 0.13 -7.36 -5.11
CA ILE A 75 0.41 -6.49 -6.25
C ILE A 75 1.49 -5.47 -5.89
N ASP A 76 1.35 -4.79 -4.75
CA ASP A 76 2.30 -3.77 -4.30
C ASP A 76 3.65 -4.38 -3.94
N VAL A 77 3.65 -5.53 -3.24
CA VAL A 77 4.85 -6.28 -2.91
C VAL A 77 5.57 -6.75 -4.19
N ASN A 78 4.84 -7.34 -5.12
CA ASN A 78 5.42 -7.80 -6.39
C ASN A 78 5.95 -6.63 -7.23
N ALA A 79 5.28 -5.48 -7.22
CA ALA A 79 5.78 -4.28 -7.91
C ALA A 79 7.11 -3.80 -7.32
N ALA A 80 7.32 -3.95 -6.01
CA ALA A 80 8.58 -3.62 -5.35
C ALA A 80 9.70 -4.64 -5.62
N LEU A 81 9.39 -5.95 -5.57
CA LEU A 81 10.38 -7.03 -5.64
C LEU A 81 10.78 -7.41 -7.07
N SER A 82 9.84 -7.40 -8.03
CA SER A 82 10.04 -7.91 -9.39
C SER A 82 11.13 -7.16 -10.18
N PRO A 83 11.28 -5.83 -10.13
CA PRO A 83 12.32 -5.11 -10.85
C PRO A 83 13.73 -5.55 -10.42
N LYS A 84 13.88 -6.01 -9.19
CA LYS A 84 15.14 -6.47 -8.61
C LYS A 84 15.32 -7.99 -8.71
N LYS A 85 14.36 -8.72 -9.31
CA LYS A 85 14.35 -10.17 -9.44
C LYS A 85 14.45 -10.91 -8.10
N VAL A 86 13.99 -10.28 -7.02
CA VAL A 86 13.99 -10.84 -5.67
C VAL A 86 12.88 -11.87 -5.55
N ARG A 87 13.22 -13.05 -5.01
CA ARG A 87 12.32 -14.21 -4.88
C ARG A 87 12.31 -14.72 -3.45
N PRO A 88 11.50 -14.14 -2.56
CA PRO A 88 11.34 -14.67 -1.21
C PRO A 88 10.62 -16.02 -1.24
N ARG A 89 10.73 -16.79 -0.18
CA ARG A 89 9.91 -17.97 0.08
C ARG A 89 8.56 -17.52 0.63
N VAL A 90 7.60 -17.32 -0.25
CA VAL A 90 6.29 -16.77 0.11
C VAL A 90 5.45 -17.80 0.85
N ARG A 91 5.00 -17.45 2.06
CA ARG A 91 3.96 -18.14 2.82
C ARG A 91 2.71 -17.29 2.83
N PRO A 92 1.65 -17.65 2.08
CA PRO A 92 0.37 -16.96 2.13
C PRO A 92 -0.26 -17.09 3.53
N CYS A 93 -0.70 -15.96 4.08
CA CYS A 93 -1.33 -15.90 5.39
C CYS A 93 -2.77 -15.39 5.23
N HIS A 94 -3.76 -16.27 5.46
CA HIS A 94 -5.19 -15.92 5.38
C HIS A 94 -5.68 -15.29 6.70
N VAL A 95 -4.95 -14.30 7.18
CA VAL A 95 -5.20 -13.56 8.41
C VAL A 95 -5.03 -12.06 8.15
N ASP A 96 -5.44 -11.23 9.09
CA ASP A 96 -5.29 -9.78 9.00
C ASP A 96 -3.83 -9.32 9.21
N ASP A 97 -3.57 -8.06 8.88
CA ASP A 97 -2.24 -7.45 8.93
C ASP A 97 -1.65 -7.48 10.35
N GLU A 98 -2.48 -7.24 11.38
CA GLU A 98 -2.02 -7.27 12.77
C GLU A 98 -1.54 -8.66 13.17
N THR A 99 -2.26 -9.69 12.77
CA THR A 99 -1.86 -11.08 13.01
C THR A 99 -0.55 -11.41 12.29
N VAL A 100 -0.36 -10.95 11.04
CA VAL A 100 0.92 -11.11 10.33
C VAL A 100 2.05 -10.43 11.08
N ILE A 101 1.87 -9.19 11.56
CA ILE A 101 2.88 -8.48 12.36
C ILE A 101 3.22 -9.26 13.64
N ARG A 102 2.22 -9.82 14.32
CA ARG A 102 2.43 -10.68 15.49
C ARG A 102 3.19 -11.98 15.15
N MET A 103 2.95 -12.56 13.97
CA MET A 103 3.73 -13.71 13.48
C MET A 103 5.19 -13.34 13.26
N VAL A 104 5.46 -12.16 12.68
CA VAL A 104 6.82 -11.63 12.52
C VAL A 104 7.48 -11.44 13.88
N SER A 105 6.78 -10.85 14.87
CA SER A 105 7.32 -10.66 16.23
C SER A 105 7.71 -11.96 16.94
N LYS A 106 7.18 -13.10 16.46
CA LYS A 106 7.53 -14.45 16.95
C LYS A 106 8.58 -15.16 16.08
N GLY A 107 9.21 -14.44 15.15
CA GLY A 107 10.26 -14.98 14.31
C GLY A 107 9.80 -15.97 13.23
N LEU A 108 8.51 -16.00 12.89
CA LEU A 108 7.96 -16.93 11.88
C LEU A 108 8.31 -16.54 10.44
N GLY A 109 8.90 -15.39 10.23
CA GLY A 109 9.32 -14.85 8.95
C GLY A 109 9.43 -13.34 9.00
N ILE A 110 9.61 -12.73 7.84
CA ILE A 110 9.60 -11.28 7.65
C ILE A 110 8.49 -10.91 6.68
N THR A 111 8.12 -9.63 6.62
CA THR A 111 7.14 -9.15 5.64
C THR A 111 7.46 -7.72 5.22
N MET A 112 6.68 -7.20 4.29
CA MET A 112 6.73 -5.80 3.85
C MET A 112 5.30 -5.27 3.83
N MET A 113 5.09 -4.09 4.40
CA MET A 113 3.78 -3.43 4.44
C MET A 113 3.93 -1.95 4.18
N THR A 114 2.86 -1.30 3.77
CA THR A 114 2.84 0.16 3.68
C THR A 114 2.66 0.79 5.06
N GLU A 115 3.08 2.06 5.18
CA GLU A 115 3.02 2.80 6.44
C GLU A 115 1.61 2.80 7.04
N ILE A 116 0.58 3.03 6.22
CA ILE A 116 -0.82 3.07 6.68
C ILE A 116 -1.25 1.73 7.26
N MET A 117 -0.86 0.61 6.64
CA MET A 117 -1.24 -0.73 7.10
C MET A 117 -0.62 -1.09 8.45
N MET A 118 0.59 -0.62 8.73
CA MET A 118 1.30 -0.93 9.98
C MET A 118 1.11 0.10 11.09
N ARG A 119 0.51 1.27 10.79
CA ARG A 119 0.38 2.38 11.75
C ARG A 119 -0.30 1.95 13.06
N GLY A 120 0.39 2.20 14.19
CA GLY A 120 -0.10 1.83 15.52
C GLY A 120 -0.01 0.34 15.87
N ARG A 121 0.62 -0.50 15.02
CA ARG A 121 0.69 -1.96 15.19
C ARG A 121 2.11 -2.53 15.23
N THR A 122 3.12 -1.70 15.39
CA THR A 122 4.54 -2.09 15.29
C THR A 122 5.14 -2.61 16.62
N GLN A 123 4.31 -3.01 17.57
CA GLN A 123 4.79 -3.50 18.86
C GLN A 123 5.49 -4.87 18.70
N GLY A 124 6.72 -4.97 19.22
CA GLY A 124 7.52 -6.21 19.19
C GLY A 124 8.13 -6.54 17.83
N VAL A 125 8.15 -5.58 16.91
CA VAL A 125 8.82 -5.70 15.61
C VAL A 125 9.67 -4.46 15.33
N ARG A 126 10.66 -4.64 14.49
CA ARG A 126 11.47 -3.57 13.91
C ARG A 126 10.94 -3.22 12.52
N THR A 127 10.82 -1.93 12.23
CA THR A 127 10.40 -1.45 10.92
C THR A 127 11.48 -0.58 10.31
N LEU A 128 11.81 -0.81 9.05
CA LEU A 128 12.74 0.00 8.28
C LEU A 128 12.14 0.33 6.91
N PRO A 129 12.24 1.57 6.42
CA PRO A 129 11.85 1.87 5.05
C PRO A 129 12.67 1.02 4.09
N VAL A 130 12.05 0.52 3.03
CA VAL A 130 12.77 -0.29 2.03
C VAL A 130 13.65 0.58 1.12
N SER A 131 14.75 0.01 0.64
CA SER A 131 15.66 0.66 -0.29
C SER A 131 15.91 -0.24 -1.51
N PRO A 132 15.73 0.23 -2.74
CA PRO A 132 15.25 1.57 -3.10
C PRO A 132 13.83 1.83 -2.60
N LYS A 133 13.49 3.11 -2.43
CA LYS A 133 12.16 3.52 -1.96
C LYS A 133 11.06 2.91 -2.84
N ALA A 134 10.15 2.20 -2.22
CA ALA A 134 8.94 1.64 -2.83
C ALA A 134 7.71 2.07 -2.05
N GLY A 135 6.55 2.03 -2.69
CA GLY A 135 5.29 2.44 -2.11
C GLY A 135 4.22 2.63 -3.17
N ARG A 136 3.11 3.20 -2.77
CA ARG A 136 1.98 3.50 -3.65
C ARG A 136 1.52 4.95 -3.46
N GLU A 137 1.11 5.57 -4.54
CA GLU A 137 0.47 6.89 -4.50
C GLU A 137 -1.02 6.69 -4.24
N LEU A 138 -1.50 7.22 -3.14
CA LEU A 138 -2.93 7.30 -2.82
C LEU A 138 -3.46 8.64 -3.29
N GLY A 139 -4.64 8.63 -3.86
CA GLY A 139 -5.23 9.84 -4.41
C GLY A 139 -6.72 9.74 -4.62
N MET A 140 -7.25 10.83 -5.15
CA MET A 140 -8.64 10.99 -5.53
C MET A 140 -8.74 11.00 -7.05
N GLY A 141 -9.60 10.13 -7.59
CA GLY A 141 -9.92 10.07 -9.02
C GLY A 141 -11.36 10.51 -9.29
N MET A 142 -11.56 11.23 -10.39
CA MET A 142 -12.88 11.68 -10.87
C MET A 142 -12.83 11.96 -12.36
N HIS A 143 -13.99 12.13 -12.99
CA HIS A 143 -14.09 12.69 -14.34
C HIS A 143 -14.56 14.13 -14.26
N LEU A 144 -13.65 15.06 -14.52
CA LEU A 144 -14.00 16.49 -14.58
C LEU A 144 -14.52 16.85 -15.97
N SER A 145 -15.60 17.59 -16.00
CA SER A 145 -16.20 18.14 -17.22
C SER A 145 -16.79 19.51 -16.94
N GLN A 146 -17.24 20.20 -17.97
CA GLN A 146 -17.95 21.48 -17.81
C GLN A 146 -19.26 21.33 -17.02
N ASN A 147 -19.80 20.11 -16.95
CA ASN A 147 -21.03 19.78 -16.24
C ASN A 147 -20.79 19.07 -14.90
N THR A 148 -19.55 19.08 -14.39
CA THR A 148 -19.26 18.47 -13.08
C THR A 148 -20.08 19.18 -12.00
N PRO A 149 -20.86 18.44 -11.18
CA PRO A 149 -21.68 19.04 -10.11
C PRO A 149 -20.82 19.85 -9.13
N GLU A 150 -21.39 20.97 -8.66
CA GLU A 150 -20.67 21.88 -7.75
C GLU A 150 -20.26 21.18 -6.45
N GLU A 151 -21.05 20.22 -5.98
CA GLU A 151 -20.78 19.41 -4.79
C GLU A 151 -19.49 18.60 -4.94
N ILE A 152 -19.21 18.09 -6.13
CA ILE A 152 -17.98 17.34 -6.44
C ILE A 152 -16.77 18.27 -6.42
N LEU A 153 -16.92 19.48 -6.98
CA LEU A 153 -15.86 20.49 -6.94
C LEU A 153 -15.58 20.96 -5.50
N ARG A 154 -16.62 21.14 -4.68
CA ARG A 154 -16.50 21.48 -3.25
C ARG A 154 -15.83 20.36 -2.47
N LEU A 155 -16.21 19.10 -2.72
CA LEU A 155 -15.54 17.93 -2.10
C LEU A 155 -14.05 17.94 -2.44
N ARG A 156 -13.70 18.14 -3.72
CA ARG A 156 -12.30 18.22 -4.14
C ARG A 156 -11.54 19.32 -3.41
N ALA A 157 -12.10 20.51 -3.30
CA ALA A 157 -11.49 21.61 -2.59
C ALA A 157 -11.26 21.29 -1.10
N CYS A 158 -12.29 20.75 -0.43
CA CYS A 158 -12.21 20.34 0.96
C CYS A 158 -11.12 19.28 1.21
N VAL A 159 -11.01 18.29 0.32
CA VAL A 159 -9.97 17.25 0.41
C VAL A 159 -8.57 17.86 0.26
N LEU A 160 -8.38 18.78 -0.69
CA LEU A 160 -7.10 19.44 -0.90
C LEU A 160 -6.69 20.31 0.29
N ASP A 161 -7.63 21.06 0.86
CA ASP A 161 -7.38 21.86 2.06
C ASP A 161 -6.98 20.98 3.26
N PHE A 162 -7.68 19.85 3.44
CA PHE A 162 -7.38 18.91 4.51
C PHE A 162 -5.99 18.26 4.35
N THR A 163 -5.64 17.82 3.13
CA THR A 163 -4.37 17.15 2.87
C THR A 163 -3.19 18.10 2.78
N GLY A 164 -3.40 19.36 2.36
CA GLY A 164 -2.38 20.41 2.38
C GLY A 164 -1.88 20.76 3.78
N GLY A 165 -2.67 20.48 4.82
CA GLY A 165 -2.27 20.60 6.22
C GLY A 165 -1.53 19.37 6.80
N LEU A 166 -1.37 18.30 6.01
CA LEU A 166 -0.69 17.04 6.40
C LEU A 166 0.75 16.94 5.87
N SER A 167 1.24 17.95 5.15
CA SER A 167 2.58 17.99 4.50
C SER A 167 3.66 18.46 5.45
#